data_e11c7f010e142ec5dc6c2630f5e344d0
#
_entry.id   e11c7f010e142ec5dc6c2630f5e344d0
#
_cell.length_a   1.000
_cell.length_b   1.000
_cell.length_c   1.000
_cell.angle_alpha   90.00
_cell.angle_beta   90.00
_cell.angle_gamma   90.00
#
_symmetry.space_group_name_H-M   'P 1'
#
loop_
_entity.id
_entity.type
_entity.pdbx_description
1 polymer ?
#
loop_
_entity_poly.entity_id
_entity_poly.type
_entity_poly.pdbx_seq_one_letter_code
_entity_poly.pdbx_strand_id
1 'polypeptide(L)'
;MVAAAVVAFTVAACGGEIETDSASDNSAAVLFEERCSGCHSLEQANSYGSKPKGQLAGGERTNGPNFNVRQVQREDALYAIRNGGFSGAIMPANIVVGEDAEKLADFLDKYSGRDR
;
A
#
# COMPACT_ATOMS: atom_id res chain seq x y z
N MET A 1 -11.60 2.01 50.93
CA MET A 1 -11.10 1.36 49.72
C MET A 1 -11.78 2.01 48.53
N VAL A 2 -11.07 2.83 47.75
CA VAL A 2 -11.57 3.49 46.57
C VAL A 2 -11.05 2.72 45.39
N ALA A 3 -11.95 2.06 44.64
CA ALA A 3 -11.59 1.37 43.40
C ALA A 3 -11.49 2.40 42.26
N ALA A 4 -10.30 2.62 41.76
CA ALA A 4 -10.08 3.44 40.57
C ALA A 4 -10.41 2.61 39.33
N ALA A 5 -11.50 2.96 38.65
CA ALA A 5 -11.82 2.39 37.33
C ALA A 5 -10.93 3.05 36.29
N VAL A 6 -10.03 2.27 35.70
CA VAL A 6 -9.25 2.67 34.52
C VAL A 6 -10.15 2.54 33.29
N VAL A 7 -10.60 3.66 32.77
CA VAL A 7 -11.30 3.71 31.47
C VAL A 7 -10.25 3.69 30.38
N ALA A 8 -10.10 2.56 29.71
CA ALA A 8 -9.28 2.45 28.51
C ALA A 8 -10.01 3.13 27.35
N PHE A 9 -9.53 4.30 26.92
CA PHE A 9 -9.96 4.92 25.68
C PHE A 9 -9.34 4.18 24.51
N THR A 10 -10.13 3.37 23.84
CA THR A 10 -9.75 2.84 22.52
C THR A 10 -9.95 3.96 21.51
N VAL A 11 -8.88 4.52 21.03
CA VAL A 11 -8.89 5.42 19.87
C VAL A 11 -9.20 4.57 18.64
N ALA A 12 -10.44 4.60 18.18
CA ALA A 12 -10.79 4.03 16.88
C ALA A 12 -10.15 4.94 15.82
N ALA A 13 -9.02 4.50 15.27
CA ALA A 13 -8.42 5.12 14.09
C ALA A 13 -9.42 4.94 12.94
N CYS A 14 -9.94 6.03 12.41
CA CYS A 14 -10.80 6.07 11.22
C CYS A 14 -9.94 5.85 9.95
N GLY A 15 -9.43 4.65 9.80
CA GLY A 15 -8.85 4.09 8.59
C GLY A 15 -9.26 2.64 8.53
N GLY A 16 -9.56 2.10 7.36
CA GLY A 16 -9.79 0.66 7.21
C GLY A 16 -8.62 -0.09 7.85
N GLU A 17 -8.93 -1.17 8.53
CA GLU A 17 -7.92 -1.97 9.20
C GLU A 17 -7.05 -2.66 8.13
N ILE A 18 -5.73 -2.45 8.19
CA ILE A 18 -4.80 -3.15 7.32
C ILE A 18 -4.58 -4.53 7.92
N GLU A 19 -5.09 -5.55 7.23
CA GLU A 19 -4.91 -6.95 7.62
C GLU A 19 -3.93 -7.63 6.67
N THR A 20 -2.78 -8.01 7.18
CA THR A 20 -1.77 -8.79 6.46
C THR A 20 -1.28 -9.97 7.30
N ASP A 21 -0.50 -10.86 6.68
CA ASP A 21 -0.09 -12.11 7.31
C ASP A 21 1.02 -11.93 8.37
N SER A 22 1.65 -10.76 8.45
CA SER A 22 2.76 -10.52 9.38
C SER A 22 2.93 -9.05 9.76
N ALA A 23 3.63 -8.79 10.86
CA ALA A 23 3.98 -7.43 11.28
C ALA A 23 4.86 -6.69 10.23
N SER A 24 5.74 -7.42 9.54
CA SER A 24 6.55 -6.87 8.44
C SER A 24 5.68 -6.44 7.28
N ASP A 25 4.73 -7.27 6.88
CA ASP A 25 3.78 -6.96 5.81
C ASP A 25 2.87 -5.79 6.20
N ASN A 26 2.42 -5.72 7.45
CA ASN A 26 1.67 -4.56 7.95
C ASN A 26 2.48 -3.27 7.83
N SER A 27 3.75 -3.28 8.19
CA SER A 27 4.61 -2.10 8.07
C SER A 27 4.83 -1.70 6.61
N ALA A 28 4.94 -2.67 5.71
CA ALA A 28 5.03 -2.43 4.28
C ALA A 28 3.71 -1.87 3.70
N ALA A 29 2.57 -2.38 4.15
CA ALA A 29 1.26 -1.89 3.75
C ALA A 29 1.03 -0.43 4.18
N VAL A 30 1.42 -0.06 5.40
CA VAL A 30 1.37 1.32 5.89
C VAL A 30 2.28 2.21 5.04
N LEU A 31 3.50 1.77 4.76
CA LEU A 31 4.43 2.51 3.91
C LEU A 31 3.90 2.69 2.48
N PHE A 32 3.25 1.66 1.94
CA PHE A 32 2.56 1.74 0.64
C PHE A 32 1.42 2.76 0.67
N GLU A 33 0.58 2.73 1.70
CA GLU A 33 -0.49 3.73 1.88
C GLU A 33 0.08 5.15 1.90
N GLU A 34 1.16 5.38 2.62
CA GLU A 34 1.78 6.70 2.76
C GLU A 34 2.45 7.22 1.49
N ARG A 35 3.08 6.34 0.70
CA ARG A 35 3.96 6.73 -0.40
C ARG A 35 3.42 6.43 -1.79
N CYS A 36 2.52 5.47 -1.91
CA CYS A 36 2.09 4.92 -3.20
C CYS A 36 0.58 5.10 -3.45
N SER A 37 -0.22 5.28 -2.41
CA SER A 37 -1.69 5.30 -2.48
C SER A 37 -2.27 6.45 -3.29
N GLY A 38 -1.53 7.54 -3.49
CA GLY A 38 -1.99 8.64 -4.34
C GLY A 38 -2.14 8.28 -5.82
N CYS A 39 -1.42 7.24 -6.27
CA CYS A 39 -1.40 6.81 -7.66
C CYS A 39 -1.76 5.34 -7.86
N HIS A 40 -1.53 4.48 -6.88
CA HIS A 40 -1.73 3.03 -6.97
C HIS A 40 -2.86 2.55 -6.06
N SER A 41 -3.58 1.52 -6.53
CA SER A 41 -4.61 0.85 -5.75
C SER A 41 -4.12 -0.52 -5.29
N LEU A 42 -4.31 -0.81 -4.00
CA LEU A 42 -4.08 -2.12 -3.41
C LEU A 42 -4.92 -2.22 -2.12
N GLU A 43 -5.89 -3.11 -2.10
CA GLU A 43 -6.84 -3.25 -0.99
C GLU A 43 -6.13 -3.62 0.32
N GLN A 44 -5.15 -4.54 0.27
CA GLN A 44 -4.37 -4.96 1.43
C GLN A 44 -3.55 -3.82 2.08
N ALA A 45 -3.36 -2.72 1.36
CA ALA A 45 -2.72 -1.52 1.86
C ALA A 45 -3.71 -0.35 2.02
N ASN A 46 -5.02 -0.61 2.07
CA ASN A 46 -6.06 0.42 2.19
C ASN A 46 -5.88 1.58 1.18
N SER A 47 -5.43 1.25 -0.04
CA SER A 47 -5.02 2.21 -1.05
C SER A 47 -5.93 2.15 -2.26
N TYR A 48 -6.43 3.31 -2.70
CA TYR A 48 -7.46 3.43 -3.73
C TYR A 48 -7.02 4.24 -4.95
N GLY A 49 -5.76 4.66 -5.00
CA GLY A 49 -5.22 5.48 -6.07
C GLY A 49 -5.83 6.88 -6.08
N SER A 50 -6.14 7.38 -7.26
CA SER A 50 -6.83 8.67 -7.44
C SER A 50 -8.35 8.59 -7.26
N LYS A 51 -8.88 7.42 -6.87
CA LYS A 51 -10.31 7.21 -6.61
C LYS A 51 -10.68 7.60 -5.19
N PRO A 52 -11.94 7.94 -4.94
CA PRO A 52 -12.44 8.06 -3.58
C PRO A 52 -12.25 6.76 -2.80
N LYS A 53 -12.02 6.87 -1.49
CA LYS A 53 -11.84 5.75 -0.59
C LYS A 53 -13.02 4.77 -0.71
N GLY A 54 -12.71 3.49 -0.83
CA GLY A 54 -13.69 2.41 -0.97
C GLY A 54 -14.20 2.19 -2.39
N GLN A 55 -13.80 2.97 -3.38
CA GLN A 55 -14.20 2.79 -4.78
C GLN A 55 -13.13 2.08 -5.58
N LEU A 56 -13.05 0.77 -5.48
CA LEU A 56 -12.14 -0.05 -6.30
C LEU A 56 -12.78 -0.55 -7.59
N ALA A 57 -14.11 -0.60 -7.65
CA ALA A 57 -14.83 -1.08 -8.82
C ALA A 57 -14.77 -0.10 -10.01
N GLY A 58 -14.81 -0.65 -11.22
CA GLY A 58 -15.03 0.13 -12.43
C GLY A 58 -13.81 0.45 -13.26
N GLY A 59 -12.66 -0.23 -13.08
CA GLY A 59 -11.50 -0.13 -13.97
C GLY A 59 -11.01 1.28 -14.29
N GLU A 60 -11.50 2.26 -13.56
CA GLU A 60 -11.26 3.67 -13.78
C GLU A 60 -9.82 4.05 -13.43
N ARG A 61 -9.35 5.08 -14.06
CA ARG A 61 -7.98 5.55 -14.02
C ARG A 61 -7.45 5.76 -12.62
N THR A 62 -6.50 4.94 -12.22
CA THR A 62 -5.48 5.34 -11.28
C THR A 62 -4.30 5.90 -12.06
N ASN A 63 -3.52 6.82 -11.50
CA ASN A 63 -2.32 7.36 -12.16
C ASN A 63 -1.20 6.33 -12.31
N GLY A 64 -1.33 5.18 -11.67
CA GLY A 64 -0.46 4.02 -11.76
C GLY A 64 -1.25 2.72 -11.86
N PRO A 65 -0.59 1.56 -12.01
CA PRO A 65 -1.24 0.25 -12.03
C PRO A 65 -2.11 0.01 -10.80
N ASN A 66 -3.26 -0.64 -11.03
CA ASN A 66 -4.09 -1.21 -9.99
C ASN A 66 -3.54 -2.58 -9.60
N PHE A 67 -2.88 -2.68 -8.46
CA PHE A 67 -2.25 -3.90 -7.99
C PHE A 67 -3.22 -4.94 -7.41
N ASN A 68 -4.50 -4.65 -7.28
CA ASN A 68 -5.50 -5.68 -6.97
C ASN A 68 -5.60 -6.70 -8.09
N VAL A 69 -5.54 -6.25 -9.35
CA VAL A 69 -5.70 -7.08 -10.55
C VAL A 69 -4.38 -7.35 -11.28
N ARG A 70 -3.41 -6.47 -11.16
CA ARG A 70 -2.11 -6.60 -11.80
C ARG A 70 -1.07 -7.15 -10.86
N GLN A 71 -0.59 -8.35 -11.15
CA GLN A 71 0.56 -8.91 -10.44
C GLN A 71 1.84 -8.22 -10.89
N VAL A 72 2.71 -7.95 -9.94
CA VAL A 72 4.08 -7.49 -10.16
C VAL A 72 5.04 -8.39 -9.40
N GLN A 73 6.15 -8.74 -10.01
CA GLN A 73 7.20 -9.50 -9.36
C GLN A 73 8.13 -8.57 -8.57
N ARG A 74 8.80 -9.14 -7.57
CA ARG A 74 9.70 -8.39 -6.69
C ARG A 74 10.70 -7.53 -7.44
N GLU A 75 11.39 -8.11 -8.42
CA GLU A 75 12.44 -7.43 -9.19
C GLU A 75 11.88 -6.26 -9.99
N ASP A 76 10.71 -6.43 -10.59
CA ASP A 76 10.04 -5.38 -11.37
C ASP A 76 9.58 -4.24 -10.48
N ALA A 77 9.01 -4.56 -9.32
CA ALA A 77 8.62 -3.58 -8.32
C ALA A 77 9.82 -2.78 -7.82
N LEU A 78 10.90 -3.47 -7.46
CA LEU A 78 12.13 -2.85 -6.97
C LEU A 78 12.78 -1.97 -8.05
N TYR A 79 12.78 -2.44 -9.30
CA TYR A 79 13.27 -1.66 -10.43
C TYR A 79 12.47 -0.36 -10.61
N ALA A 80 11.13 -0.44 -10.59
CA ALA A 80 10.27 0.73 -10.73
C ALA A 80 10.43 1.72 -9.57
N ILE A 81 10.55 1.24 -8.34
CA ILE A 81 10.80 2.09 -7.16
C ILE A 81 12.12 2.85 -7.29
N ARG A 82 13.18 2.18 -7.74
CA ARG A 82 14.52 2.77 -7.87
C ARG A 82 14.68 3.68 -9.07
N ASN A 83 14.06 3.35 -10.19
CA ASN A 83 14.27 4.03 -11.47
C ASN A 83 13.12 4.93 -11.90
N GLY A 84 11.98 4.84 -11.24
CA GLY A 84 10.76 5.57 -11.61
C GLY A 84 9.94 4.86 -12.67
N GLY A 85 8.85 5.51 -13.08
CA GLY A 85 7.93 4.98 -14.08
C GLY A 85 8.49 5.01 -15.50
N PHE A 86 7.88 4.22 -16.38
CA PHE A 86 8.21 4.21 -17.80
C PHE A 86 7.95 5.57 -18.46
N SER A 87 8.78 5.94 -19.43
CA SER A 87 8.58 7.09 -20.31
C SER A 87 8.51 8.46 -19.62
N GLY A 88 9.33 8.68 -18.60
CA GLY A 88 9.30 9.96 -17.87
C GLY A 88 8.00 10.15 -17.10
N ALA A 89 7.36 9.04 -16.78
CA ALA A 89 6.11 9.00 -16.06
C ALA A 89 6.18 9.69 -14.70
N ILE A 90 5.00 9.94 -14.17
CA ILE A 90 4.73 10.68 -12.94
C ILE A 90 5.39 10.03 -11.70
N MET A 91 5.67 8.72 -11.73
CA MET A 91 6.36 8.04 -10.62
C MET A 91 7.84 8.43 -10.56
N PRO A 92 8.27 9.15 -9.53
CA PRO A 92 9.67 9.55 -9.40
C PRO A 92 10.59 8.38 -9.06
N ALA A 93 11.83 8.46 -9.49
CA ALA A 93 12.86 7.51 -9.07
C ALA A 93 13.18 7.66 -7.58
N ASN A 94 13.50 6.56 -6.92
CA ASN A 94 13.85 6.53 -5.50
C ASN A 94 12.80 7.17 -4.58
N ILE A 95 11.53 6.96 -4.89
CA ILE A 95 10.41 7.43 -4.04
C ILE A 95 10.50 6.84 -2.62
N VAL A 96 11.07 5.65 -2.52
CA VAL A 96 11.49 4.99 -1.28
C VAL A 96 12.86 4.36 -1.53
N VAL A 97 13.73 4.32 -0.53
CA VAL A 97 15.10 3.85 -0.65
C VAL A 97 15.48 2.79 0.39
N GLY A 98 16.58 2.08 0.15
CA GLY A 98 17.15 1.14 1.11
C GLY A 98 16.24 -0.04 1.43
N GLU A 99 16.23 -0.45 2.68
CA GLU A 99 15.44 -1.59 3.16
C GLU A 99 13.91 -1.40 2.97
N ASP A 100 13.45 -0.18 3.00
CA ASP A 100 12.03 0.12 2.76
C ASP A 100 11.62 -0.16 1.32
N ALA A 101 12.49 0.09 0.35
CA ALA A 101 12.26 -0.29 -1.05
C ALA A 101 12.21 -1.81 -1.22
N GLU A 102 13.11 -2.54 -0.58
CA GLU A 102 13.14 -4.01 -0.57
C GLU A 102 11.84 -4.58 0.05
N LYS A 103 11.46 -4.07 1.20
CA LYS A 103 10.24 -4.46 1.92
C LYS A 103 8.98 -4.24 1.09
N LEU A 104 8.87 -3.09 0.41
CA LEU A 104 7.75 -2.82 -0.49
C LEU A 104 7.73 -3.75 -1.69
N ALA A 105 8.88 -4.08 -2.26
CA ALA A 105 8.97 -5.02 -3.38
C ALA A 105 8.52 -6.42 -2.96
N ASP A 106 8.94 -6.91 -1.79
CA ASP A 106 8.50 -8.19 -1.22
C ASP A 106 6.98 -8.20 -0.96
N PHE A 107 6.46 -7.12 -0.42
CA PHE A 107 5.04 -6.95 -0.17
C PHE A 107 4.21 -6.98 -1.46
N LEU A 108 4.64 -6.27 -2.49
CA LEU A 108 3.94 -6.24 -3.78
C LEU A 108 4.00 -7.60 -4.50
N ASP A 109 5.11 -8.30 -4.46
CA ASP A 109 5.22 -9.66 -5.00
C ASP A 109 4.20 -10.61 -4.35
N LYS A 110 4.03 -10.49 -3.04
CA LYS A 110 3.13 -11.33 -2.27
C LYS A 110 1.64 -10.98 -2.46
N TYR A 111 1.30 -9.69 -2.48
CA TYR A 111 -0.09 -9.25 -2.39
C TYR A 111 -0.69 -8.76 -3.69
N SER A 112 0.10 -8.42 -4.70
CA SER A 112 -0.45 -7.94 -5.97
C SER A 112 -1.12 -9.03 -6.81
N GLY A 113 -2.13 -8.66 -7.57
CA GLY A 113 -2.82 -9.54 -8.51
C GLY A 113 -3.70 -10.60 -7.86
N ARG A 114 -4.15 -10.41 -6.63
CA ARG A 114 -5.01 -11.39 -5.93
C ARG A 114 -6.45 -11.42 -6.45
N ASP A 115 -6.93 -10.34 -7.05
CA ASP A 115 -8.30 -10.21 -7.57
C ASP A 115 -8.43 -10.59 -9.07
N ARG A 116 -7.58 -11.48 -9.55
CA ARG A 116 -7.61 -11.97 -10.95
C ARG A 116 -8.60 -13.07 -11.14
#